data_e1af957d9728d27a0f81e81819fa659b
#
_entry.id   e1af957d9728d27a0f81e81819fa659b
#
_cell.length_a   1.000
_cell.length_b   1.000
_cell.length_c   1.000
_cell.angle_alpha   90.00
_cell.angle_beta   90.00
_cell.angle_gamma   90.00
#
_symmetry.space_group_name_H-M   'P 1'
#
loop_
_entity.id
_entity.type
_entity.pdbx_description
1 polymer ?
#
loop_
_entity_poly.entity_id
_entity_poly.type
_entity_poly.pdbx_seq_one_letter_code
_entity_poly.pdbx_strand_id
1 'polypeptide(L)'
;MKIEITILGLLMEGNLYGYEIKKKIVERLKDYVDIKFGSIYYAIKKAVENEWVQRVGTEKEGGNPERYIYEIKPAGRKHYKKMLKQYFEHNLIHFDIDIVLMFYTNLTKEQKEQFVEDRIEAVKEKLSEIKEKITEAGKVPEESSQLHLYTYLENHLKSEMTWLKSLK
;
A
#
# COMPACT_ATOMS: atom_id res chain seq x y z
N MET A 1 3.43 7.86 7.67
CA MET A 1 3.28 8.49 6.33
C MET A 1 2.42 7.65 5.38
N LYS A 2 2.73 6.36 5.04
CA LYS A 2 1.87 5.55 4.15
C LYS A 2 0.42 5.40 4.66
N ILE A 3 0.22 5.11 5.95
CA ILE A 3 -1.11 4.97 6.56
C ILE A 3 -1.90 6.29 6.52
N GLU A 4 -1.27 7.41 6.80
CA GLU A 4 -1.89 8.74 6.81
C GLU A 4 -2.44 9.13 5.43
N ILE A 5 -1.63 8.99 4.37
CA ILE A 5 -2.07 9.29 3.01
C ILE A 5 -3.21 8.36 2.57
N THR A 6 -3.19 7.09 3.02
CA THR A 6 -4.25 6.13 2.73
C THR A 6 -5.55 6.49 3.44
N ILE A 7 -5.50 6.90 4.72
CA ILE A 7 -6.69 7.38 5.46
C ILE A 7 -7.32 8.57 4.74
N LEU A 8 -6.51 9.58 4.41
CA LEU A 8 -7.01 10.77 3.73
C LEU A 8 -7.57 10.43 2.33
N GLY A 9 -6.92 9.52 1.60
CA GLY A 9 -7.38 9.04 0.30
C GLY A 9 -8.74 8.32 0.38
N LEU A 10 -8.93 7.46 1.38
CA LEU A 10 -10.22 6.78 1.62
C LEU A 10 -11.33 7.80 1.94
N LEU A 11 -11.03 8.82 2.74
CA LEU A 11 -11.97 9.87 3.10
C LEU A 11 -12.22 10.89 1.97
N MET A 12 -11.41 10.89 0.90
CA MET A 12 -11.75 11.60 -0.34
C MET A 12 -12.89 10.93 -1.11
N GLU A 13 -13.06 9.61 -0.94
CA GLU A 13 -14.11 8.82 -1.57
C GLU A 13 -15.47 8.95 -0.85
N GLY A 14 -15.46 9.31 0.45
CA GLY A 14 -16.65 9.49 1.28
C GLY A 14 -16.38 9.39 2.77
N ASN A 15 -17.41 9.68 3.57
CA ASN A 15 -17.34 9.56 5.02
C ASN A 15 -17.33 8.08 5.42
N LEU A 16 -16.54 7.72 6.41
CA LEU A 16 -16.35 6.33 6.85
C LEU A 16 -16.30 6.23 8.38
N TYR A 17 -16.78 5.11 8.91
CA TYR A 17 -16.53 4.73 10.29
C TYR A 17 -15.07 4.32 10.51
N GLY A 18 -14.57 4.47 11.73
CA GLY A 18 -13.19 4.08 12.04
C GLY A 18 -12.86 2.62 11.75
N TYR A 19 -13.81 1.70 11.94
CA TYR A 19 -13.63 0.29 11.61
C TYR A 19 -13.61 0.03 10.08
N GLU A 20 -14.36 0.80 9.30
CA GLU A 20 -14.35 0.71 7.82
C GLU A 20 -13.04 1.22 7.25
N ILE A 21 -12.52 2.34 7.80
CA ILE A 21 -11.19 2.83 7.45
C ILE A 21 -10.16 1.73 7.69
N LYS A 22 -10.18 1.10 8.88
CA LYS A 22 -9.29 -0.03 9.20
C LYS A 22 -9.44 -1.17 8.19
N LYS A 23 -10.66 -1.62 7.91
CA LYS A 23 -10.95 -2.73 6.99
C LYS A 23 -10.41 -2.43 5.59
N LYS A 24 -10.75 -1.25 5.03
CA LYS A 24 -10.31 -0.82 3.70
C LYS A 24 -8.79 -0.64 3.60
N ILE A 25 -8.11 -0.16 4.66
CA ILE A 25 -6.65 -0.07 4.70
C ILE A 25 -6.03 -1.47 4.60
N VAL A 26 -6.51 -2.41 5.42
CA VAL A 26 -6.00 -3.79 5.39
C VAL A 26 -6.24 -4.42 4.02
N GLU A 27 -7.43 -4.28 3.45
CA GLU A 27 -7.77 -4.83 2.12
C GLU A 27 -6.90 -4.24 1.01
N ARG A 28 -6.59 -2.93 1.05
CA ARG A 28 -5.83 -2.25 0.00
C ARG A 28 -4.31 -2.35 0.15
N LEU A 29 -3.80 -2.50 1.38
CA LEU A 29 -2.36 -2.43 1.66
C LEU A 29 -1.75 -3.73 2.17
N LYS A 30 -2.54 -4.80 2.43
CA LYS A 30 -2.04 -6.08 2.98
C LYS A 30 -0.86 -6.66 2.18
N ASP A 31 -0.89 -6.49 0.86
CA ASP A 31 0.11 -7.03 -0.06
C ASP A 31 1.34 -6.12 -0.21
N TYR A 32 1.34 -4.93 0.41
CA TYR A 32 2.34 -3.88 0.19
C TYR A 32 3.01 -3.36 1.46
N VAL A 33 2.39 -3.57 2.62
CA VAL A 33 2.89 -3.02 3.90
C VAL A 33 2.44 -3.92 5.05
N ASP A 34 3.39 -4.28 5.91
CA ASP A 34 3.06 -4.84 7.23
C ASP A 34 2.45 -3.75 8.13
N ILE A 35 1.16 -3.85 8.41
CA ILE A 35 0.40 -2.82 9.11
C ILE A 35 0.04 -3.29 10.52
N LYS A 36 0.61 -2.64 11.53
CA LYS A 36 0.18 -2.81 12.92
C LYS A 36 -1.12 -2.05 13.17
N PHE A 37 -2.17 -2.74 13.61
CA PHE A 37 -3.51 -2.16 13.81
C PHE A 37 -3.54 -0.91 14.70
N GLY A 38 -2.71 -0.85 15.74
CA GLY A 38 -2.61 0.32 16.60
C GLY A 38 -2.18 1.59 15.87
N SER A 39 -1.37 1.46 14.83
CA SER A 39 -0.90 2.61 14.04
C SER A 39 -2.00 3.26 13.20
N ILE A 40 -3.06 2.53 12.83
CA ILE A 40 -4.21 3.07 12.07
C ILE A 40 -5.01 4.04 12.95
N TYR A 41 -5.40 3.59 14.16
CA TYR A 41 -6.18 4.44 15.07
C TYR A 41 -5.37 5.64 15.56
N TYR A 42 -4.07 5.46 15.80
CA TYR A 42 -3.17 6.57 16.10
C TYR A 42 -3.14 7.59 14.95
N ALA A 43 -3.04 7.14 13.71
CA ALA A 43 -3.03 8.03 12.55
C ALA A 43 -4.37 8.76 12.34
N ILE A 44 -5.52 8.09 12.58
CA ILE A 44 -6.83 8.74 12.57
C ILE A 44 -6.90 9.83 13.65
N LYS A 45 -6.49 9.52 14.89
CA LYS A 45 -6.44 10.48 15.99
C LYS A 45 -5.60 11.70 15.61
N LYS A 46 -4.40 11.47 15.07
CA LYS A 46 -3.51 12.53 14.62
C LYS A 46 -4.09 13.38 13.49
N ALA A 47 -4.82 12.77 12.56
CA ALA A 47 -5.51 13.50 11.49
C ALA A 47 -6.62 14.41 12.03
N VAL A 48 -7.31 14.00 13.09
CA VAL A 48 -8.30 14.84 13.81
C VAL A 48 -7.61 15.98 14.57
N GLU A 49 -6.53 15.68 15.31
CA GLU A 49 -5.75 16.68 16.05
C GLU A 49 -5.15 17.77 15.14
N ASN A 50 -4.75 17.40 13.92
CA ASN A 50 -4.22 18.32 12.92
C ASN A 50 -5.33 19.02 12.09
N GLU A 51 -6.59 18.84 12.46
CA GLU A 51 -7.74 19.40 11.75
C GLU A 51 -7.87 19.02 10.27
N TRP A 52 -7.27 17.91 9.85
CA TRP A 52 -7.43 17.38 8.50
C TRP A 52 -8.72 16.57 8.35
N VAL A 53 -9.17 16.00 9.45
CA VAL A 53 -10.36 15.15 9.56
C VAL A 53 -11.21 15.63 10.72
N GLN A 54 -12.53 15.50 10.61
CA GLN A 54 -13.46 15.77 11.70
C GLN A 54 -14.38 14.57 11.97
N ARG A 55 -14.97 14.55 13.16
CA ARG A 55 -16.05 13.63 13.52
C ARG A 55 -17.38 14.32 13.24
N VAL A 56 -18.21 13.73 12.39
CA VAL A 56 -19.49 14.34 11.94
C VAL A 56 -20.73 13.64 12.46
N GLY A 57 -20.56 12.50 13.11
CA GLY A 57 -21.69 11.76 13.70
C GLY A 57 -21.20 10.67 14.63
N THR A 58 -22.11 10.20 15.46
CA THR A 58 -21.91 9.06 16.34
C THR A 58 -23.10 8.12 16.21
N GLU A 59 -22.83 6.83 16.16
CA GLU A 59 -23.84 5.79 16.27
C GLU A 59 -23.64 5.02 17.56
N LYS A 60 -24.69 4.94 18.38
CA LYS A 60 -24.76 4.04 19.54
C LYS A 60 -25.76 2.94 19.22
N GLU A 61 -25.27 1.75 19.00
CA GLU A 61 -26.09 0.56 18.90
C GLU A 61 -25.98 -0.24 20.20
N GLY A 62 -27.05 -0.25 21.01
CA GLY A 62 -27.25 -1.11 22.17
C GLY A 62 -26.01 -1.58 22.91
N GLY A 63 -25.48 -0.82 23.88
CA GLY A 63 -24.38 -1.26 24.76
C GLY A 63 -22.98 -1.31 24.15
N ASN A 64 -22.83 -1.09 22.85
CA ASN A 64 -21.54 -1.04 22.17
C ASN A 64 -20.83 0.32 22.35
N PRO A 65 -19.49 0.37 22.25
CA PRO A 65 -18.76 1.63 22.25
C PRO A 65 -19.24 2.56 21.13
N GLU A 66 -19.26 3.85 21.43
CA GLU A 66 -19.66 4.91 20.50
C GLU A 66 -18.78 4.85 19.22
N ARG A 67 -19.45 4.77 18.06
CA ARG A 67 -18.80 4.69 16.74
C ARG A 67 -18.81 6.07 16.09
N TYR A 68 -17.64 6.59 15.76
CA TYR A 68 -17.49 7.89 15.11
C TYR A 68 -17.43 7.74 13.60
N ILE A 69 -18.17 8.61 12.89
CA ILE A 69 -18.04 8.82 11.44
C ILE A 69 -17.02 9.92 11.23
N TYR A 70 -16.07 9.68 10.33
CA TYR A 70 -14.99 10.60 9.99
C TYR A 70 -15.21 11.20 8.60
N GLU A 71 -14.93 12.49 8.48
CA GLU A 71 -15.02 13.27 7.25
C GLU A 71 -13.73 14.07 7.06
N ILE A 72 -13.26 14.16 5.80
CA ILE A 72 -12.08 14.95 5.45
C ILE A 72 -12.44 16.43 5.32
N LYS A 73 -11.73 17.30 6.03
CA LYS A 73 -11.84 18.75 5.97
C LYS A 73 -11.12 19.34 4.74
N PRO A 74 -11.40 20.58 4.32
CA PRO A 74 -10.67 21.26 3.24
C PRO A 74 -9.14 21.28 3.46
N ALA A 75 -8.68 21.48 4.70
CA ALA A 75 -7.28 21.41 5.06
C ALA A 75 -6.67 20.01 4.81
N GLY A 76 -7.42 18.94 5.13
CA GLY A 76 -7.03 17.55 4.87
C GLY A 76 -6.94 17.26 3.38
N ARG A 77 -7.89 17.75 2.56
CA ARG A 77 -7.84 17.62 1.09
C ARG A 77 -6.60 18.29 0.50
N LYS A 78 -6.25 19.48 0.98
CA LYS A 78 -5.02 20.20 0.57
C LYS A 78 -3.76 19.41 0.99
N HIS A 79 -3.74 18.92 2.22
CA HIS A 79 -2.63 18.13 2.74
C HIS A 79 -2.45 16.82 1.97
N TYR A 80 -3.53 16.10 1.68
CA TYR A 80 -3.53 14.89 0.86
C TYR A 80 -2.89 15.12 -0.52
N LYS A 81 -3.31 16.16 -1.25
CA LYS A 81 -2.74 16.50 -2.56
C LYS A 81 -1.25 16.82 -2.47
N LYS A 82 -0.82 17.55 -1.43
CA LYS A 82 0.59 17.85 -1.18
C LYS A 82 1.40 16.56 -0.92
N MET A 83 0.86 15.66 -0.11
CA MET A 83 1.50 14.37 0.17
C MET A 83 1.63 13.52 -1.09
N LEU A 84 0.57 13.41 -1.91
CA LEU A 84 0.63 12.67 -3.18
C LEU A 84 1.75 13.20 -4.09
N LYS A 85 1.84 14.52 -4.23
CA LYS A 85 2.91 15.16 -5.01
C LYS A 85 4.30 14.80 -4.46
N GLN A 86 4.50 14.92 -3.15
CA GLN A 86 5.77 14.58 -2.49
C GLN A 86 6.13 13.10 -2.69
N TYR A 87 5.14 12.20 -2.59
CA TYR A 87 5.36 10.77 -2.84
C TYR A 87 5.78 10.50 -4.28
N PHE A 88 5.15 11.16 -5.23
CA PHE A 88 5.48 10.98 -6.65
C PHE A 88 6.87 11.51 -7.02
N GLU A 89 7.27 12.66 -6.44
CA GLU A 89 8.51 13.35 -6.80
C GLU A 89 9.76 12.81 -6.06
N HIS A 90 9.61 12.28 -4.83
CA HIS A 90 10.74 12.08 -3.94
C HIS A 90 10.94 10.63 -3.47
N ASN A 91 10.05 9.70 -3.83
CA ASN A 91 10.23 8.32 -3.42
C ASN A 91 11.17 7.59 -4.36
N LEU A 92 12.39 7.34 -3.87
CA LEU A 92 13.27 6.35 -4.46
C LEU A 92 12.69 4.95 -4.23
N ILE A 93 12.94 4.06 -5.18
CA ILE A 93 12.58 2.65 -5.06
C ILE A 93 13.50 2.04 -4.01
N HIS A 94 12.90 1.49 -2.94
CA HIS A 94 13.60 0.67 -1.94
C HIS A 94 13.08 -0.75 -2.06
N PHE A 95 13.98 -1.69 -2.26
CA PHE A 95 13.69 -3.12 -2.27
C PHE A 95 14.30 -3.76 -1.03
N ASP A 96 13.56 -4.59 -0.31
CA ASP A 96 14.10 -5.34 0.84
C ASP A 96 15.27 -6.25 0.44
N ILE A 97 15.33 -6.66 -0.83
CA ILE A 97 16.44 -7.44 -1.41
C ILE A 97 17.75 -6.66 -1.39
N ASP A 98 17.74 -5.33 -1.33
CA ASP A 98 18.95 -4.50 -1.29
C ASP A 98 19.87 -4.91 -0.13
N ILE A 99 19.28 -5.27 1.01
CA ILE A 99 20.04 -5.73 2.19
C ILE A 99 20.77 -7.04 1.88
N VAL A 100 20.10 -7.98 1.22
CA VAL A 100 20.71 -9.26 0.83
C VAL A 100 21.85 -9.03 -0.14
N LEU A 101 21.66 -8.12 -1.11
CA LEU A 101 22.67 -7.80 -2.12
C LEU A 101 23.90 -7.13 -1.53
N MET A 102 23.73 -6.27 -0.52
CA MET A 102 24.87 -5.65 0.19
C MET A 102 25.79 -6.70 0.83
N PHE A 103 25.25 -7.84 1.24
CA PHE A 103 25.99 -8.93 1.89
C PHE A 103 26.12 -10.19 1.04
N TYR A 104 25.81 -10.11 -0.27
CA TYR A 104 25.78 -11.23 -1.19
C TYR A 104 27.10 -11.97 -1.30
N THR A 105 28.24 -11.27 -1.13
CA THR A 105 29.59 -11.85 -1.15
C THR A 105 29.87 -12.79 0.03
N ASN A 106 29.10 -12.69 1.13
CA ASN A 106 29.25 -13.55 2.30
C ASN A 106 28.59 -14.93 2.13
N LEU A 107 27.84 -15.12 1.03
CA LEU A 107 27.14 -16.37 0.74
C LEU A 107 28.05 -17.34 -0.02
N THR A 108 27.89 -18.65 0.23
CA THR A 108 28.54 -19.69 -0.59
C THR A 108 27.91 -19.73 -1.98
N LYS A 109 28.56 -20.43 -2.92
CA LYS A 109 28.06 -20.57 -4.29
C LYS A 109 26.65 -21.24 -4.28
N GLU A 110 26.52 -22.32 -3.52
CA GLU A 110 25.28 -23.09 -3.39
C GLU A 110 24.14 -22.24 -2.80
N GLN A 111 24.44 -21.42 -1.79
CA GLN A 111 23.47 -20.49 -1.20
C GLN A 111 23.00 -19.43 -2.20
N LYS A 112 23.93 -18.91 -3.02
CA LYS A 112 23.60 -17.92 -4.06
C LYS A 112 22.67 -18.51 -5.11
N GLU A 113 23.00 -19.72 -5.60
CA GLU A 113 22.19 -20.43 -6.58
C GLU A 113 20.79 -20.70 -6.03
N GLN A 114 20.68 -21.23 -4.81
CA GLN A 114 19.39 -21.49 -4.17
C GLN A 114 18.56 -20.22 -3.98
N PHE A 115 19.15 -19.13 -3.48
CA PHE A 115 18.44 -17.86 -3.29
C PHE A 115 17.93 -17.27 -4.59
N VAL A 116 18.70 -17.38 -5.67
CA VAL A 116 18.24 -16.93 -7.00
C VAL A 116 17.08 -17.79 -7.51
N GLU A 117 17.14 -19.11 -7.29
CA GLU A 117 16.06 -20.02 -7.71
C GLU A 117 14.76 -19.76 -6.94
N ASP A 118 14.84 -19.69 -5.61
CA ASP A 118 13.69 -19.40 -4.74
C ASP A 118 13.05 -18.05 -5.08
N ARG A 119 13.89 -17.04 -5.35
CA ARG A 119 13.42 -15.71 -5.72
C ARG A 119 12.76 -15.70 -7.11
N ILE A 120 13.30 -16.42 -8.07
CA ILE A 120 12.67 -16.58 -9.40
C ILE A 120 11.29 -17.21 -9.28
N GLU A 121 11.13 -18.23 -8.44
CA GLU A 121 9.84 -18.87 -8.18
C GLU A 121 8.83 -17.86 -7.58
N ALA A 122 9.22 -17.19 -6.51
CA ALA A 122 8.39 -16.17 -5.86
C ALA A 122 7.97 -15.03 -6.81
N VAL A 123 8.89 -14.56 -7.67
CA VAL A 123 8.58 -13.52 -8.66
C VAL A 123 7.64 -14.06 -9.75
N LYS A 124 7.75 -15.32 -10.17
CA LYS A 124 6.82 -15.94 -11.13
C LYS A 124 5.40 -16.03 -10.56
N GLU A 125 5.27 -16.50 -9.32
CA GLU A 125 3.97 -16.59 -8.65
C GLU A 125 3.32 -15.21 -8.56
N LYS A 126 4.10 -14.19 -8.11
CA LYS A 126 3.60 -12.83 -7.99
C LYS A 126 3.23 -12.21 -9.34
N LEU A 127 3.98 -12.50 -10.41
CA LEU A 127 3.62 -12.08 -11.76
C LEU A 127 2.31 -12.71 -12.25
N SER A 128 2.04 -13.98 -11.90
CA SER A 128 0.76 -14.62 -12.22
C SER A 128 -0.41 -13.94 -11.53
N GLU A 129 -0.30 -13.70 -10.20
CA GLU A 129 -1.31 -12.98 -9.42
C GLU A 129 -1.60 -11.57 -9.98
N ILE A 130 -0.54 -10.83 -10.34
CA ILE A 130 -0.70 -9.47 -10.87
C ILE A 130 -1.38 -9.48 -12.23
N LYS A 131 -1.08 -10.45 -13.11
CA LYS A 131 -1.75 -10.59 -14.41
C LYS A 131 -3.25 -10.88 -14.27
N GLU A 132 -3.63 -11.70 -13.31
CA GLU A 132 -5.05 -11.95 -13.00
C GLU A 132 -5.73 -10.64 -12.55
N LYS A 133 -5.10 -9.90 -11.64
CA LYS A 133 -5.60 -8.60 -11.16
C LYS A 133 -5.69 -7.55 -12.28
N ILE A 134 -4.75 -7.52 -13.23
CA ILE A 134 -4.81 -6.66 -14.43
C ILE A 134 -6.02 -7.05 -15.30
N THR A 135 -6.24 -8.35 -15.51
CA THR A 135 -7.36 -8.85 -16.29
C THR A 135 -8.71 -8.49 -15.66
N GLU A 136 -8.80 -8.55 -14.34
CA GLU A 136 -9.99 -8.13 -13.59
C GLU A 136 -10.19 -6.61 -13.63
N ALA A 137 -9.13 -5.85 -13.40
CA ALA A 137 -9.17 -4.39 -13.43
C ALA A 137 -9.47 -3.82 -14.82
N GLY A 138 -9.06 -4.50 -15.89
CA GLY A 138 -9.36 -4.12 -17.29
C GLY A 138 -10.83 -4.23 -17.68
N LYS A 139 -11.68 -4.83 -16.83
CA LYS A 139 -13.14 -4.83 -16.99
C LYS A 139 -13.83 -3.57 -16.49
N VAL A 140 -13.09 -2.67 -15.86
CA VAL A 140 -13.55 -1.37 -15.31
C VAL A 140 -13.01 -0.25 -16.23
N PRO A 141 -13.63 0.97 -16.28
CA PRO A 141 -13.21 2.06 -17.17
C PRO A 141 -11.70 2.37 -17.10
N GLU A 142 -11.13 2.77 -18.24
CA GLU A 142 -9.69 2.90 -18.52
C GLU A 142 -8.85 3.74 -17.52
N GLU A 143 -9.46 4.56 -16.68
CA GLU A 143 -8.79 5.41 -15.68
C GLU A 143 -8.76 4.79 -14.25
N SER A 144 -8.81 3.47 -14.14
CA SER A 144 -8.71 2.82 -12.83
C SER A 144 -7.31 2.97 -12.22
N SER A 145 -7.22 3.65 -11.07
CA SER A 145 -5.97 3.73 -10.28
C SER A 145 -5.39 2.34 -9.97
N GLN A 146 -6.22 1.30 -9.92
CA GLN A 146 -5.81 -0.08 -9.72
C GLN A 146 -5.07 -0.63 -10.94
N LEU A 147 -5.54 -0.35 -12.14
CA LEU A 147 -4.87 -0.77 -13.37
C LEU A 147 -3.48 -0.14 -13.49
N HIS A 148 -3.35 1.16 -13.20
CA HIS A 148 -2.04 1.81 -13.16
C HIS A 148 -1.10 1.18 -12.13
N LEU A 149 -1.60 0.87 -10.93
CA LEU A 149 -0.81 0.21 -9.88
C LEU A 149 -0.34 -1.18 -10.33
N TYR A 150 -1.22 -2.01 -10.86
CA TYR A 150 -0.86 -3.37 -11.26
C TYR A 150 0.08 -3.39 -12.46
N THR A 151 -0.10 -2.50 -13.43
CA THR A 151 0.83 -2.36 -14.56
C THR A 151 2.22 -1.90 -14.10
N TYR A 152 2.28 -0.97 -13.15
CA TYR A 152 3.54 -0.54 -12.53
C TYR A 152 4.25 -1.73 -11.85
N LEU A 153 3.53 -2.50 -11.03
CA LEU A 153 4.08 -3.68 -10.32
C LEU A 153 4.53 -4.76 -11.30
N GLU A 154 3.75 -5.04 -12.34
CA GLU A 154 4.11 -6.03 -13.37
C GLU A 154 5.44 -5.66 -14.04
N ASN A 155 5.62 -4.39 -14.41
CA ASN A 155 6.84 -3.93 -15.05
C ASN A 155 8.06 -4.06 -14.13
N HIS A 156 7.92 -3.75 -12.83
CA HIS A 156 9.00 -3.94 -11.86
C HIS A 156 9.37 -5.42 -11.68
N LEU A 157 8.39 -6.30 -11.54
CA LEU A 157 8.62 -7.74 -11.43
C LEU A 157 9.24 -8.34 -12.69
N LYS A 158 8.88 -7.88 -13.88
CA LYS A 158 9.51 -8.28 -15.14
C LYS A 158 10.99 -7.85 -15.22
N SER A 159 11.27 -6.63 -14.75
CA SER A 159 12.65 -6.11 -14.68
C SER A 159 13.48 -6.94 -13.70
N GLU A 160 12.96 -7.22 -12.50
CA GLU A 160 13.62 -8.07 -11.51
C GLU A 160 13.86 -9.49 -12.05
N MET A 161 12.86 -10.09 -12.72
CA MET A 161 13.00 -11.39 -13.34
C MET A 161 14.13 -11.44 -14.38
N THR A 162 14.27 -10.38 -15.17
CA THR A 162 15.34 -10.27 -16.18
C THR A 162 16.70 -10.22 -15.51
N TRP A 163 16.83 -9.44 -14.46
CA TRP A 163 18.05 -9.34 -13.67
C TRP A 163 18.40 -10.66 -12.97
N LEU A 164 17.46 -11.33 -12.30
CA LEU A 164 17.68 -12.62 -11.64
C LEU A 164 18.19 -13.69 -12.63
N LYS A 165 17.68 -13.71 -13.86
CA LYS A 165 18.16 -14.63 -14.91
C LYS A 165 19.58 -14.33 -15.34
N SER A 166 20.06 -13.10 -15.21
CA SER A 166 21.45 -12.74 -15.54
C SER A 166 22.45 -13.18 -14.47
N LEU A 167 21.99 -13.61 -13.28
CA LEU A 167 22.83 -14.13 -12.21
C LEU A 167 23.10 -15.64 -12.32
N LYS A 168 22.41 -16.35 -13.21
CA LYS A 168 22.61 -17.77 -13.52
C LYS A 168 23.71 -17.94 -14.57
#